data_94320d1649b0203e221c894fc650043e
#
_entry.id   94320d1649b0203e221c894fc650043e
#
_cell.length_a   1.000
_cell.length_b   1.000
_cell.length_c   1.000
_cell.angle_alpha   90.00
_cell.angle_beta   90.00
_cell.angle_gamma   90.00
#
_symmetry.space_group_name_H-M   'P 1'
#
loop_
_entity.id
_entity.type
_entity.pdbx_description
1 polymer ?
#
loop_
_entity_poly.entity_id
_entity_poly.type
_entity_poly.pdbx_seq_one_letter_code
_entity_poly.pdbx_strand_id
1 'polypeptide(L)'
;KRKLGGLGKGLDSLFADQPDTGADDAGVSTLPLREIEPDPDQPRKHFDDDALAGLAASITENGLLQPIAVRPKRIGTGYLIIAGERRWRAARLAGLDEVPVLIKDVTDEQAAALALIENLQREDLDPIEVAEGCRQLIEKYGLTQETAAKRLGKSRSAVTNSLRLLALPEDVRAKVSAGQLSFGHAKVLLGLPSEDLIRTAAEEVIDKGLNVRQTEALCKKLSKPPKPPKPQPDAFTRPKRAVEVEAALKEVTGSEVHVDYKDGKGSLKI
;
A
#
# COMPACT_ATOMS: atom_id res chain seq x y z
N LYS A 1 4.31 32.11 -3.34
CA LYS A 1 4.89 30.77 -3.11
C LYS A 1 5.83 30.86 -1.93
N ARG A 2 5.36 30.51 -0.72
CA ARG A 2 6.21 30.37 0.47
C ARG A 2 6.96 29.05 0.34
N LYS A 3 8.29 29.10 0.34
CA LYS A 3 9.15 27.91 0.49
C LYS A 3 8.97 27.36 1.91
N LEU A 4 8.29 26.22 2.04
CA LEU A 4 8.40 25.38 3.23
C LEU A 4 9.79 24.71 3.18
N GLY A 5 10.78 25.38 3.74
CA GLY A 5 12.12 24.83 3.86
C GLY A 5 12.42 24.64 5.34
N GLY A 6 12.67 23.39 5.74
CA GLY A 6 13.37 23.20 6.99
C GLY A 6 13.15 21.91 7.76
N LEU A 7 11.97 21.28 7.71
CA LEU A 7 11.71 20.10 8.56
C LEU A 7 12.49 18.83 8.15
N GLY A 8 12.67 18.62 6.84
CA GLY A 8 13.40 17.44 6.36
C GLY A 8 14.87 17.39 6.82
N LYS A 9 15.54 18.54 6.87
CA LYS A 9 16.94 18.61 7.35
C LYS A 9 17.05 18.46 8.86
N GLY A 10 16.07 18.94 9.63
CA GLY A 10 16.05 18.82 11.09
C GLY A 10 15.78 17.39 11.55
N LEU A 11 14.89 16.66 10.85
CA LEU A 11 14.65 15.24 11.13
C LEU A 11 15.84 14.36 10.71
N ASP A 12 16.49 14.63 9.60
CA ASP A 12 17.70 13.90 9.18
C ASP A 12 18.85 14.05 10.18
N SER A 13 19.04 15.23 10.78
CA SER A 13 20.11 15.45 11.78
C SER A 13 19.89 14.68 13.08
N LEU A 14 18.65 14.50 13.51
CA LEU A 14 18.32 13.71 14.71
C LEU A 14 18.57 12.22 14.55
N PHE A 15 18.69 11.78 13.32
CA PHE A 15 18.88 10.38 12.98
C PHE A 15 20.26 10.11 12.33
N ALA A 16 21.06 11.14 12.08
CA ALA A 16 22.41 10.99 11.52
C ALA A 16 23.41 10.40 12.51
N ASP A 17 23.12 10.44 13.82
CA ASP A 17 24.00 9.98 14.90
C ASP A 17 23.59 8.61 15.50
N GLN A 18 23.13 7.66 14.68
CA GLN A 18 23.19 6.28 15.10
C GLN A 18 24.10 5.51 14.13
N PRO A 19 25.39 5.34 14.45
CA PRO A 19 26.15 4.23 13.91
C PRO A 19 25.49 2.94 14.40
N ASP A 20 25.38 1.98 13.49
CA ASP A 20 24.97 0.60 13.72
C ASP A 20 26.05 -0.09 14.60
N THR A 21 26.11 0.25 15.86
CA THR A 21 27.00 -0.38 16.84
C THR A 21 26.23 -0.64 18.11
N GLY A 22 26.31 -1.87 18.53
CA GLY A 22 25.76 -2.53 19.68
C GLY A 22 25.39 -1.67 20.89
N ALA A 23 24.36 -2.14 21.57
CA ALA A 23 23.93 -1.65 22.87
C ALA A 23 25.11 -1.26 23.77
N ASP A 24 25.41 0.05 23.78
CA ASP A 24 26.23 0.61 24.86
C ASP A 24 25.83 2.08 25.07
N ASP A 25 25.17 2.29 26.22
CA ASP A 25 25.26 3.42 27.16
C ASP A 25 25.08 4.87 26.72
N ALA A 26 24.47 5.16 25.60
CA ALA A 26 24.13 6.52 25.24
C ALA A 26 22.68 6.86 25.68
N GLY A 27 22.50 7.28 26.95
CA GLY A 27 21.36 8.07 27.36
C GLY A 27 20.14 7.35 27.94
N VAL A 28 20.26 6.12 28.41
CA VAL A 28 19.19 5.50 29.23
C VAL A 28 19.25 6.12 30.63
N SER A 29 18.20 6.84 30.98
CA SER A 29 18.01 7.42 32.32
C SER A 29 16.89 6.67 33.02
N THR A 30 16.86 6.71 34.33
CA THR A 30 15.76 6.20 35.13
C THR A 30 14.90 7.38 35.55
N LEU A 31 13.58 7.30 35.33
CA LEU A 31 12.63 8.32 35.74
C LEU A 31 11.51 7.73 36.60
N PRO A 32 11.01 8.49 37.59
CA PRO A 32 9.79 8.14 38.31
C PRO A 32 8.61 7.99 37.34
N LEU A 33 7.86 6.90 37.47
CA LEU A 33 6.72 6.61 36.58
C LEU A 33 5.64 7.70 36.63
N ARG A 34 5.50 8.38 37.78
CA ARG A 34 4.56 9.51 38.00
C ARG A 34 4.90 10.75 37.16
N GLU A 35 6.15 10.89 36.69
CA GLU A 35 6.58 12.01 35.86
C GLU A 35 6.36 11.78 34.37
N ILE A 36 5.91 10.58 34.00
CA ILE A 36 5.71 10.16 32.61
C ILE A 36 4.22 10.05 32.34
N GLU A 37 3.74 10.72 31.30
CA GLU A 37 2.34 10.69 30.86
C GLU A 37 2.22 10.25 29.42
N PRO A 38 1.11 9.57 29.06
CA PRO A 38 0.82 9.27 27.67
C PRO A 38 0.53 10.57 26.89
N ASP A 39 0.96 10.60 25.63
CA ASP A 39 0.63 11.72 24.74
C ASP A 39 -0.86 11.59 24.32
N PRO A 40 -1.71 12.62 24.52
CA PRO A 40 -3.14 12.58 24.20
C PRO A 40 -3.40 12.36 22.70
N ASP A 41 -2.45 12.69 21.83
CA ASP A 41 -2.56 12.53 20.38
C ASP A 41 -2.12 11.14 19.87
N GLN A 42 -1.86 10.19 20.77
CA GLN A 42 -1.49 8.82 20.39
C GLN A 42 -2.61 8.12 19.61
N PRO A 43 -2.30 7.48 18.48
CA PRO A 43 -3.30 6.85 17.62
C PRO A 43 -3.93 5.60 18.23
N ARG A 44 -3.22 4.92 19.14
CA ARG A 44 -3.69 3.66 19.75
C ARG A 44 -4.55 3.92 20.98
N LYS A 45 -5.86 3.73 20.86
CA LYS A 45 -6.81 3.93 21.97
C LYS A 45 -7.28 2.62 22.64
N HIS A 46 -7.14 1.48 21.97
CA HIS A 46 -7.56 0.18 22.48
C HIS A 46 -6.35 -0.70 22.82
N PHE A 47 -6.36 -1.21 24.03
CA PHE A 47 -5.35 -2.13 24.53
C PHE A 47 -6.08 -3.39 25.00
N ASP A 48 -5.55 -4.54 24.65
CA ASP A 48 -6.00 -5.84 25.11
C ASP A 48 -5.52 -6.03 26.56
N ASP A 49 -6.48 -6.16 27.48
CA ASP A 49 -6.23 -6.23 28.92
C ASP A 49 -5.50 -7.53 29.30
N ASP A 50 -5.79 -8.66 28.65
CA ASP A 50 -5.13 -9.93 28.92
C ASP A 50 -3.66 -9.88 28.47
N ALA A 51 -3.40 -9.32 27.28
CA ALA A 51 -2.04 -9.13 26.79
C ALA A 51 -1.25 -8.08 27.60
N LEU A 52 -1.95 -7.13 28.26
CA LEU A 52 -1.34 -6.16 29.14
C LEU A 52 -0.98 -6.80 30.50
N ALA A 53 -1.85 -7.63 31.05
CA ALA A 53 -1.62 -8.38 32.29
C ALA A 53 -0.45 -9.35 32.16
N GLY A 54 -0.35 -10.08 31.04
CA GLY A 54 0.80 -10.93 30.75
C GLY A 54 2.12 -10.18 30.69
N LEU A 55 2.13 -8.99 30.08
CA LEU A 55 3.30 -8.12 30.03
C LEU A 55 3.65 -7.58 31.44
N ALA A 56 2.67 -7.22 32.26
CA ALA A 56 2.89 -6.76 33.63
C ALA A 56 3.52 -7.86 34.51
N ALA A 57 3.05 -9.12 34.40
CA ALA A 57 3.65 -10.25 35.09
C ALA A 57 5.13 -10.44 34.72
N SER A 58 5.44 -10.38 33.39
CA SER A 58 6.83 -10.47 32.92
C SER A 58 7.70 -9.30 33.43
N ILE A 59 7.15 -8.09 33.50
CA ILE A 59 7.87 -6.91 34.04
C ILE A 59 8.10 -7.05 35.55
N THR A 60 7.17 -7.65 36.28
CA THR A 60 7.35 -7.92 37.74
C THR A 60 8.51 -8.88 38.00
N GLU A 61 8.69 -9.88 37.15
CA GLU A 61 9.76 -10.89 37.31
C GLU A 61 11.12 -10.39 36.80
N ASN A 62 11.17 -9.73 35.68
CA ASN A 62 12.42 -9.44 34.95
C ASN A 62 12.76 -7.95 34.88
N GLY A 63 11.90 -7.09 35.41
CA GLY A 63 12.01 -5.65 35.20
C GLY A 63 11.66 -5.22 33.74
N LEU A 64 11.79 -3.93 33.47
CA LEU A 64 11.57 -3.37 32.14
C LEU A 64 12.87 -3.41 31.34
N LEU A 65 13.03 -4.43 30.49
CA LEU A 65 14.26 -4.65 29.69
C LEU A 65 14.46 -3.62 28.58
N GLN A 66 13.37 -3.11 27.99
CA GLN A 66 13.43 -2.11 26.94
C GLN A 66 12.96 -0.75 27.45
N PRO A 67 13.78 0.32 27.33
CA PRO A 67 13.41 1.64 27.82
C PRO A 67 12.21 2.22 27.07
N ILE A 68 11.46 3.08 27.77
CA ILE A 68 10.36 3.86 27.21
C ILE A 68 10.95 5.12 26.56
N ALA A 69 10.62 5.43 25.31
CA ALA A 69 11.05 6.66 24.68
C ALA A 69 10.14 7.80 25.10
N VAL A 70 10.74 8.87 25.68
CA VAL A 70 10.03 10.02 26.21
C VAL A 70 10.65 11.33 25.72
N ARG A 71 9.85 12.42 25.79
CA ARG A 71 10.32 13.79 25.57
C ARG A 71 9.90 14.69 26.73
N PRO A 72 10.66 15.73 27.03
CA PRO A 72 10.24 16.72 28.02
C PRO A 72 8.93 17.40 27.58
N LYS A 73 8.06 17.70 28.53
CA LYS A 73 6.91 18.57 28.27
C LYS A 73 7.39 20.01 27.98
N ARG A 74 6.77 20.68 27.02
CA ARG A 74 7.08 22.09 26.72
C ARG A 74 6.49 23.04 27.75
N ILE A 75 5.40 22.67 28.37
CA ILE A 75 4.70 23.46 29.40
C ILE A 75 4.55 22.58 30.62
N GLY A 76 5.00 23.06 31.78
CA GLY A 76 4.99 22.30 33.02
C GLY A 76 6.25 21.44 33.22
N THR A 77 6.15 20.53 34.18
CA THR A 77 7.20 19.53 34.51
C THR A 77 6.78 18.15 34.06
N GLY A 78 7.76 17.27 33.79
CA GLY A 78 7.53 15.88 33.40
C GLY A 78 7.74 15.59 31.92
N TYR A 79 7.36 14.37 31.51
CA TYR A 79 7.69 13.82 30.22
C TYR A 79 6.45 13.25 29.53
N LEU A 80 6.43 13.30 28.20
CA LEU A 80 5.41 12.63 27.37
C LEU A 80 6.00 11.45 26.64
N ILE A 81 5.22 10.36 26.58
CA ILE A 81 5.63 9.13 25.90
C ILE A 81 5.61 9.36 24.38
N ILE A 82 6.74 9.12 23.71
CA ILE A 82 6.83 9.04 22.26
C ILE A 82 6.49 7.62 21.79
N ALA A 83 7.10 6.60 22.42
CA ALA A 83 6.92 5.19 22.10
C ALA A 83 7.04 4.32 23.34
N GLY A 84 6.28 3.21 23.39
CA GLY A 84 6.30 2.27 24.53
C GLY A 84 5.15 2.43 25.52
N GLU A 85 3.99 2.97 25.13
CA GLU A 85 2.83 3.16 26.02
C GLU A 85 2.36 1.84 26.67
N ARG A 86 2.36 0.71 25.94
CA ARG A 86 2.04 -0.61 26.54
C ARG A 86 2.98 -0.97 27.68
N ARG A 87 4.28 -0.70 27.51
CA ARG A 87 5.29 -0.94 28.55
C ARG A 87 5.07 -0.05 29.77
N TRP A 88 4.74 1.23 29.54
CA TRP A 88 4.40 2.15 30.63
C TRP A 88 3.17 1.71 31.40
N ARG A 89 2.08 1.32 30.71
CA ARG A 89 0.86 0.80 31.35
C ARG A 89 1.13 -0.49 32.14
N ALA A 90 1.88 -1.42 31.54
CA ALA A 90 2.24 -2.67 32.21
C ALA A 90 3.17 -2.44 33.40
N ALA A 91 4.13 -1.53 33.33
CA ALA A 91 4.97 -1.13 34.45
C ALA A 91 4.16 -0.52 35.61
N ARG A 92 3.13 0.28 35.28
CA ARG A 92 2.19 0.81 36.27
C ARG A 92 1.35 -0.29 36.93
N LEU A 93 0.90 -1.28 36.17
CA LEU A 93 0.19 -2.45 36.72
C LEU A 93 1.10 -3.35 37.57
N ALA A 94 2.38 -3.46 37.18
CA ALA A 94 3.38 -4.18 37.95
C ALA A 94 3.84 -3.45 39.24
N GLY A 95 3.39 -2.20 39.44
CA GLY A 95 3.70 -1.42 40.65
C GLY A 95 5.14 -0.89 40.69
N LEU A 96 5.79 -0.68 39.53
CA LEU A 96 7.11 -0.08 39.52
C LEU A 96 7.03 1.43 39.83
N ASP A 97 7.95 1.92 40.69
CA ASP A 97 8.08 3.33 41.00
C ASP A 97 8.88 4.09 39.94
N GLU A 98 9.87 3.44 39.33
CA GLU A 98 10.79 3.99 38.35
C GLU A 98 10.96 3.06 37.16
N VAL A 99 11.23 3.65 36.00
CA VAL A 99 11.40 2.91 34.74
C VAL A 99 12.57 3.46 33.95
N PRO A 100 13.30 2.60 33.21
CA PRO A 100 14.32 3.05 32.28
C PRO A 100 13.66 3.77 31.09
N VAL A 101 14.21 4.93 30.75
CA VAL A 101 13.71 5.79 29.67
C VAL A 101 14.83 6.25 28.74
N LEU A 102 14.48 6.48 27.50
CA LEU A 102 15.31 7.18 26.52
C LEU A 102 14.73 8.58 26.32
N ILE A 103 15.40 9.61 26.84
CA ILE A 103 14.95 10.98 26.71
C ILE A 103 15.39 11.51 25.34
N LYS A 104 14.43 11.97 24.54
CA LYS A 104 14.67 12.61 23.23
C LYS A 104 14.21 14.06 23.28
N ASP A 105 15.13 14.98 23.03
CA ASP A 105 14.77 16.41 22.88
C ASP A 105 14.29 16.63 21.45
N VAL A 106 12.99 16.44 21.25
CA VAL A 106 12.34 16.52 19.94
C VAL A 106 11.12 17.44 20.01
N THR A 107 10.78 18.06 18.88
CA THR A 107 9.55 18.85 18.76
C THR A 107 8.32 17.93 18.73
N ASP A 108 7.12 18.50 18.97
CA ASP A 108 5.86 17.77 18.89
C ASP A 108 5.68 17.09 17.53
N GLU A 109 6.01 17.79 16.44
CA GLU A 109 5.96 17.26 15.08
C GLU A 109 6.94 16.11 14.85
N GLN A 110 8.15 16.24 15.40
CA GLN A 110 9.16 15.18 15.33
C GLN A 110 8.77 13.94 16.15
N ALA A 111 8.22 14.16 17.35
CA ALA A 111 7.71 13.09 18.19
C ALA A 111 6.57 12.34 17.50
N ALA A 112 5.61 13.06 16.91
CA ALA A 112 4.52 12.46 16.16
C ALA A 112 5.00 11.69 14.92
N ALA A 113 6.02 12.20 14.21
CA ALA A 113 6.64 11.46 13.09
C ALA A 113 7.32 10.18 13.56
N LEU A 114 8.02 10.21 14.70
CA LEU A 114 8.66 9.02 15.31
C LEU A 114 7.63 7.98 15.73
N ALA A 115 6.54 8.40 16.38
CA ALA A 115 5.45 7.52 16.75
C ALA A 115 4.77 6.88 15.53
N LEU A 116 4.59 7.64 14.45
CA LEU A 116 4.05 7.12 13.19
C LEU A 116 5.00 6.09 12.54
N ILE A 117 6.31 6.35 12.54
CA ILE A 117 7.32 5.41 12.01
C ILE A 117 7.29 4.11 12.81
N GLU A 118 7.27 4.18 14.15
CA GLU A 118 7.18 2.99 15.00
C GLU A 118 5.93 2.18 14.70
N ASN A 119 4.77 2.84 14.60
CA ASN A 119 3.52 2.18 14.27
C ASN A 119 3.55 1.52 12.88
N LEU A 120 4.19 2.15 11.88
CA LEU A 120 4.31 1.61 10.52
C LEU A 120 5.32 0.44 10.40
N GLN A 121 6.14 0.20 11.41
CA GLN A 121 7.03 -0.97 11.48
C GLN A 121 6.34 -2.23 12.02
N ARG A 122 5.07 -2.13 12.44
CA ARG A 122 4.30 -3.30 12.88
C ARG A 122 4.01 -4.22 11.70
N GLU A 123 3.95 -5.52 11.97
CA GLU A 123 3.72 -6.56 10.95
C GLU A 123 2.24 -6.77 10.60
N ASP A 124 1.32 -6.28 11.46
CA ASP A 124 -0.11 -6.53 11.39
C ASP A 124 -0.92 -5.45 10.65
N LEU A 125 -0.25 -4.49 9.98
CA LEU A 125 -0.90 -3.41 9.24
C LEU A 125 -1.41 -3.86 7.87
N ASP A 126 -2.60 -3.37 7.50
CA ASP A 126 -3.08 -3.56 6.15
C ASP A 126 -2.32 -2.66 5.12
N PRO A 127 -2.29 -3.07 3.83
CA PRO A 127 -1.54 -2.31 2.82
C PRO A 127 -2.01 -0.87 2.63
N ILE A 128 -3.28 -0.55 2.90
CA ILE A 128 -3.83 0.81 2.77
C ILE A 128 -3.40 1.67 3.96
N GLU A 129 -3.41 1.11 5.18
CA GLU A 129 -2.86 1.79 6.37
C GLU A 129 -1.38 2.15 6.19
N VAL A 130 -0.57 1.22 5.67
CA VAL A 130 0.84 1.48 5.35
C VAL A 130 0.97 2.59 4.30
N ALA A 131 0.11 2.61 3.28
CA ALA A 131 0.12 3.63 2.24
C ALA A 131 -0.23 5.01 2.80
N GLU A 132 -1.25 5.10 3.65
CA GLU A 132 -1.68 6.34 4.29
C GLU A 132 -0.62 6.88 5.27
N GLY A 133 -0.02 6.01 6.06
CA GLY A 133 1.08 6.39 6.93
C GLY A 133 2.30 6.89 6.16
N CYS A 134 2.68 6.24 5.06
CA CYS A 134 3.73 6.72 4.17
C CYS A 134 3.41 8.11 3.59
N ARG A 135 2.14 8.34 3.19
CA ARG A 135 1.68 9.65 2.72
C ARG A 135 1.81 10.72 3.81
N GLN A 136 1.36 10.42 5.03
CA GLN A 136 1.48 11.35 6.15
C GLN A 136 2.94 11.70 6.45
N LEU A 137 3.87 10.74 6.43
CA LEU A 137 5.30 11.00 6.61
C LEU A 137 5.85 11.98 5.57
N ILE A 138 5.38 11.91 4.34
CA ILE A 138 5.85 12.77 3.24
C ILE A 138 5.16 14.13 3.27
N GLU A 139 3.83 14.16 3.32
CA GLU A 139 3.06 15.41 3.16
C GLU A 139 3.02 16.26 4.44
N LYS A 140 2.81 15.62 5.59
CA LYS A 140 2.69 16.33 6.87
C LYS A 140 4.05 16.61 7.52
N TYR A 141 4.96 15.62 7.47
CA TYR A 141 6.26 15.72 8.15
C TYR A 141 7.43 16.03 7.19
N GLY A 142 7.18 16.23 5.90
CA GLY A 142 8.15 16.69 4.92
C GLY A 142 9.28 15.71 4.60
N LEU A 143 9.13 14.42 4.90
CA LEU A 143 10.13 13.42 4.56
C LEU A 143 10.15 13.17 3.04
N THR A 144 11.32 12.87 2.50
CA THR A 144 11.41 12.32 1.14
C THR A 144 11.00 10.84 1.13
N GLN A 145 10.59 10.31 -0.04
CA GLN A 145 10.31 8.87 -0.17
C GLN A 145 11.51 8.01 0.19
N GLU A 146 12.71 8.49 -0.07
CA GLU A 146 13.97 7.80 0.25
C GLU A 146 14.21 7.75 1.76
N THR A 147 14.06 8.91 2.44
CA THR A 147 14.20 8.98 3.89
C THR A 147 13.13 8.15 4.59
N ALA A 148 11.87 8.22 4.15
CA ALA A 148 10.78 7.41 4.68
C ALA A 148 11.08 5.90 4.52
N ALA A 149 11.55 5.48 3.34
CA ALA A 149 11.92 4.09 3.08
C ALA A 149 13.04 3.61 4.02
N LYS A 150 14.12 4.39 4.15
CA LYS A 150 15.24 4.08 5.07
C LYS A 150 14.75 3.92 6.50
N ARG A 151 13.86 4.82 6.98
CA ARG A 151 13.28 4.77 8.34
C ARG A 151 12.38 3.57 8.59
N LEU A 152 11.64 3.17 7.57
CA LEU A 152 10.73 2.02 7.64
C LEU A 152 11.44 0.67 7.41
N GLY A 153 12.75 0.66 7.14
CA GLY A 153 13.48 -0.55 6.77
C GLY A 153 13.01 -1.14 5.43
N LYS A 154 12.44 -0.30 4.56
CA LYS A 154 11.87 -0.73 3.26
C LYS A 154 12.65 -0.11 2.09
N SER A 155 12.53 -0.70 0.90
CA SER A 155 13.07 -0.09 -0.30
C SER A 155 12.25 1.13 -0.73
N ARG A 156 12.89 2.12 -1.40
CA ARG A 156 12.18 3.27 -1.98
C ARG A 156 11.06 2.83 -2.93
N SER A 157 11.29 1.77 -3.71
CA SER A 157 10.28 1.21 -4.61
C SER A 157 9.07 0.64 -3.87
N ALA A 158 9.27 0.05 -2.69
CA ALA A 158 8.17 -0.43 -1.84
C ALA A 158 7.30 0.73 -1.36
N VAL A 159 7.91 1.82 -0.85
CA VAL A 159 7.17 3.03 -0.45
C VAL A 159 6.43 3.66 -1.63
N THR A 160 7.08 3.78 -2.80
CA THR A 160 6.42 4.29 -4.02
C THR A 160 5.22 3.43 -4.41
N ASN A 161 5.34 2.10 -4.36
CA ASN A 161 4.24 1.20 -4.68
C ASN A 161 3.10 1.27 -3.65
N SER A 162 3.42 1.41 -2.35
CA SER A 162 2.40 1.62 -1.32
C SER A 162 1.62 2.92 -1.58
N LEU A 163 2.31 4.03 -1.83
CA LEU A 163 1.65 5.32 -2.14
C LEU A 163 0.72 5.24 -3.35
N ARG A 164 1.09 4.46 -4.37
CA ARG A 164 0.25 4.27 -5.55
C ARG A 164 -1.09 3.59 -5.24
N LEU A 165 -1.18 2.78 -4.17
CA LEU A 165 -2.45 2.16 -3.76
C LEU A 165 -3.53 3.18 -3.45
N LEU A 166 -3.16 4.37 -3.00
CA LEU A 166 -4.11 5.45 -2.69
C LEU A 166 -4.80 6.03 -3.93
N ALA A 167 -4.29 5.72 -5.13
CA ALA A 167 -4.93 6.06 -6.39
C ALA A 167 -6.02 5.07 -6.82
N LEU A 168 -6.22 3.98 -6.09
CA LEU A 168 -7.36 3.08 -6.32
C LEU A 168 -8.67 3.74 -5.90
N PRO A 169 -9.79 3.43 -6.57
CA PRO A 169 -11.13 3.79 -6.11
C PRO A 169 -11.38 3.34 -4.67
N GLU A 170 -12.17 4.10 -3.92
CA GLU A 170 -12.40 3.88 -2.49
C GLU A 170 -12.97 2.49 -2.18
N ASP A 171 -13.94 2.05 -2.99
CA ASP A 171 -14.55 0.72 -2.90
C ASP A 171 -13.53 -0.42 -3.12
N VAL A 172 -12.55 -0.23 -4.02
CA VAL A 172 -11.47 -1.19 -4.25
C VAL A 172 -10.45 -1.16 -3.12
N ARG A 173 -10.13 0.04 -2.58
CA ARG A 173 -9.29 0.14 -1.38
C ARG A 173 -9.88 -0.59 -0.18
N ALA A 174 -11.20 -0.46 0.05
CA ALA A 174 -11.89 -1.19 1.09
C ALA A 174 -11.76 -2.73 0.93
N LYS A 175 -11.82 -3.24 -0.31
CA LYS A 175 -11.60 -4.68 -0.60
C LYS A 175 -10.15 -5.12 -0.31
N VAL A 176 -9.17 -4.23 -0.50
CA VAL A 176 -7.75 -4.48 -0.14
C VAL A 176 -7.59 -4.51 1.38
N SER A 177 -8.14 -3.53 2.11
CA SER A 177 -8.11 -3.49 3.59
C SER A 177 -8.83 -4.70 4.21
N ALA A 178 -9.91 -5.17 3.60
CA ALA A 178 -10.62 -6.39 4.02
C ALA A 178 -9.88 -7.70 3.68
N GLY A 179 -8.71 -7.64 3.03
CA GLY A 179 -7.93 -8.81 2.63
C GLY A 179 -8.51 -9.60 1.45
N GLN A 180 -9.59 -9.13 0.82
CA GLN A 180 -10.19 -9.78 -0.37
C GLN A 180 -9.27 -9.65 -1.60
N LEU A 181 -8.49 -8.57 -1.67
CA LEU A 181 -7.48 -8.33 -2.68
C LEU A 181 -6.10 -8.18 -2.01
N SER A 182 -5.11 -8.93 -2.48
CA SER A 182 -3.74 -8.76 -2.00
C SER A 182 -3.08 -7.50 -2.56
N PHE A 183 -1.99 -7.05 -1.92
CA PHE A 183 -1.12 -5.97 -2.45
C PHE A 183 -0.71 -6.21 -3.91
N GLY A 184 -0.42 -7.46 -4.29
CA GLY A 184 -0.08 -7.83 -5.67
C GLY A 184 -1.21 -7.59 -6.65
N HIS A 185 -2.44 -7.97 -6.30
CA HIS A 185 -3.64 -7.70 -7.11
C HIS A 185 -3.85 -6.19 -7.28
N ALA A 186 -3.82 -5.44 -6.19
CA ALA A 186 -3.99 -3.98 -6.18
C ALA A 186 -2.97 -3.27 -7.09
N LYS A 187 -1.69 -3.68 -7.03
CA LYS A 187 -0.63 -3.14 -7.90
C LYS A 187 -0.90 -3.38 -9.39
N VAL A 188 -1.42 -4.54 -9.74
CA VAL A 188 -1.73 -4.89 -11.14
C VAL A 188 -2.93 -4.10 -11.63
N LEU A 189 -3.99 -3.98 -10.81
CA LEU A 189 -5.20 -3.24 -11.13
C LEU A 189 -4.93 -1.76 -11.41
N LEU A 190 -3.96 -1.14 -10.73
CA LEU A 190 -3.50 0.23 -10.99
C LEU A 190 -2.90 0.46 -12.38
N GLY A 191 -2.64 -0.59 -13.14
CA GLY A 191 -2.20 -0.51 -14.53
C GLY A 191 -3.34 -0.29 -15.53
N LEU A 192 -4.60 -0.34 -15.10
CA LEU A 192 -5.76 -0.11 -15.96
C LEU A 192 -6.00 1.40 -16.18
N PRO A 193 -6.51 1.78 -17.37
CA PRO A 193 -6.60 3.20 -17.76
C PRO A 193 -7.79 3.95 -17.14
N SER A 194 -8.78 3.27 -16.58
CA SER A 194 -9.97 3.92 -15.98
C SER A 194 -10.40 3.24 -14.69
N GLU A 195 -11.04 4.01 -13.81
CA GLU A 195 -11.58 3.51 -12.54
C GLU A 195 -12.65 2.43 -12.74
N ASP A 196 -13.49 2.56 -13.77
CA ASP A 196 -14.55 1.58 -14.07
C ASP A 196 -13.94 0.21 -14.43
N LEU A 197 -12.85 0.21 -15.22
CA LEU A 197 -12.12 -1.01 -15.53
C LEU A 197 -11.44 -1.59 -14.30
N ILE A 198 -10.94 -0.74 -13.38
CA ILE A 198 -10.36 -1.19 -12.10
C ILE A 198 -11.44 -1.87 -11.26
N ARG A 199 -12.64 -1.29 -11.12
CA ARG A 199 -13.77 -1.87 -10.37
C ARG A 199 -14.21 -3.22 -10.97
N THR A 200 -14.46 -3.24 -12.28
CA THR A 200 -14.88 -4.47 -12.98
C THR A 200 -13.83 -5.58 -12.84
N ALA A 201 -12.55 -5.25 -13.03
CA ALA A 201 -11.49 -6.23 -12.88
C ALA A 201 -11.33 -6.70 -11.43
N ALA A 202 -11.49 -5.82 -10.44
CA ALA A 202 -11.43 -6.17 -9.02
C ALA A 202 -12.54 -7.16 -8.64
N GLU A 203 -13.76 -6.97 -9.13
CA GLU A 203 -14.89 -7.88 -8.93
C GLU A 203 -14.61 -9.24 -9.57
N GLU A 204 -14.16 -9.25 -10.83
CA GLU A 204 -13.82 -10.50 -11.52
C GLU A 204 -12.70 -11.29 -10.83
N VAL A 205 -11.70 -10.59 -10.26
CA VAL A 205 -10.61 -11.21 -9.49
C VAL A 205 -11.15 -11.89 -8.23
N ILE A 206 -12.07 -11.24 -7.51
CA ILE A 206 -12.67 -11.77 -6.27
C ILE A 206 -13.59 -12.95 -6.60
N ASP A 207 -14.52 -12.78 -7.55
CA ASP A 207 -15.53 -13.78 -7.89
C ASP A 207 -14.91 -15.08 -8.39
N LYS A 208 -13.82 -14.99 -9.17
CA LYS A 208 -13.13 -16.14 -9.75
C LYS A 208 -11.94 -16.64 -8.93
N GLY A 209 -11.59 -15.98 -7.83
CA GLY A 209 -10.44 -16.32 -7.01
C GLY A 209 -9.11 -16.29 -7.79
N LEU A 210 -8.92 -15.29 -8.66
CA LEU A 210 -7.74 -15.23 -9.54
C LEU A 210 -6.48 -14.95 -8.72
N ASN A 211 -5.37 -15.57 -9.11
CA ASN A 211 -4.06 -15.22 -8.59
C ASN A 211 -3.47 -13.99 -9.33
N VAL A 212 -2.36 -13.42 -8.81
CA VAL A 212 -1.74 -12.20 -9.36
C VAL A 212 -1.39 -12.34 -10.86
N ARG A 213 -0.87 -13.49 -11.29
CA ARG A 213 -0.51 -13.74 -12.71
C ARG A 213 -1.75 -13.78 -13.62
N GLN A 214 -2.84 -14.39 -13.14
CA GLN A 214 -4.11 -14.41 -13.87
C GLN A 214 -4.72 -13.01 -13.94
N THR A 215 -4.62 -12.23 -12.86
CA THR A 215 -5.01 -10.81 -12.82
C THR A 215 -4.22 -9.97 -13.82
N GLU A 216 -2.91 -10.19 -13.96
CA GLU A 216 -2.10 -9.54 -15.00
C GLU A 216 -2.60 -9.87 -16.43
N ALA A 217 -2.94 -11.15 -16.67
CA ALA A 217 -3.49 -11.57 -17.95
C ALA A 217 -4.86 -10.92 -18.25
N LEU A 218 -5.72 -10.84 -17.22
CA LEU A 218 -7.01 -10.14 -17.29
C LEU A 218 -6.82 -8.66 -17.61
N CYS A 219 -5.99 -7.94 -16.87
CA CYS A 219 -5.72 -6.53 -17.08
C CYS A 219 -5.13 -6.25 -18.48
N LYS A 220 -4.21 -7.11 -18.96
CA LYS A 220 -3.70 -7.02 -20.34
C LYS A 220 -4.79 -7.21 -21.39
N LYS A 221 -5.79 -8.05 -21.12
CA LYS A 221 -6.94 -8.25 -22.03
C LYS A 221 -7.85 -7.02 -22.04
N LEU A 222 -8.14 -6.45 -20.86
CA LEU A 222 -9.00 -5.27 -20.70
C LEU A 222 -8.35 -3.98 -21.21
N SER A 223 -7.03 -3.86 -21.14
CA SER A 223 -6.28 -2.69 -21.62
C SER A 223 -6.12 -2.66 -23.15
N LYS A 224 -6.40 -3.76 -23.85
CA LYS A 224 -6.36 -3.75 -25.31
C LYS A 224 -7.58 -3.03 -25.84
N PRO A 225 -7.41 -2.01 -26.71
CA PRO A 225 -8.54 -1.42 -27.40
C PRO A 225 -9.32 -2.55 -28.11
N PRO A 226 -10.66 -2.46 -28.18
CA PRO A 226 -11.45 -3.44 -28.93
C PRO A 226 -10.84 -3.55 -30.32
N LYS A 227 -10.47 -4.77 -30.73
CA LYS A 227 -10.00 -5.00 -32.11
C LYS A 227 -11.05 -4.40 -33.02
N PRO A 228 -10.67 -3.52 -33.97
CA PRO A 228 -11.64 -3.04 -34.95
C PRO A 228 -12.32 -4.28 -35.53
N PRO A 229 -13.66 -4.25 -35.71
CA PRO A 229 -14.37 -5.35 -36.31
C PRO A 229 -13.59 -5.76 -37.56
N LYS A 230 -13.24 -7.06 -37.69
CA LYS A 230 -12.65 -7.53 -38.94
C LYS A 230 -13.51 -7.00 -40.05
N PRO A 231 -12.91 -6.30 -41.05
CA PRO A 231 -13.71 -5.85 -42.17
C PRO A 231 -14.47 -7.08 -42.67
N GLN A 232 -15.79 -7.06 -42.56
CA GLN A 232 -16.63 -8.03 -43.22
C GLN A 232 -16.22 -7.93 -44.70
N PRO A 233 -15.90 -9.03 -45.36
CA PRO A 233 -15.57 -8.96 -46.77
C PRO A 233 -16.74 -8.22 -47.42
N ASP A 234 -16.44 -7.02 -47.94
CA ASP A 234 -17.41 -6.16 -48.57
C ASP A 234 -18.15 -7.01 -49.58
N ALA A 235 -19.45 -7.15 -49.39
CA ALA A 235 -20.34 -7.80 -50.34
C ALA A 235 -20.33 -7.09 -51.71
N PHE A 236 -19.59 -5.96 -51.80
CA PHE A 236 -19.47 -5.13 -52.98
C PHE A 236 -18.24 -5.44 -53.87
N THR A 237 -17.33 -6.34 -53.49
CA THR A 237 -16.13 -6.61 -54.29
C THR A 237 -16.16 -7.92 -55.05
N ARG A 238 -17.30 -8.60 -55.14
CA ARG A 238 -17.44 -9.73 -56.06
C ARG A 238 -17.56 -9.20 -57.49
N PRO A 239 -16.65 -9.63 -58.39
CA PRO A 239 -16.79 -9.23 -59.81
C PRO A 239 -18.19 -9.62 -60.32
N LYS A 240 -18.88 -8.66 -60.93
CA LYS A 240 -20.23 -8.89 -61.47
C LYS A 240 -20.32 -10.19 -62.31
N ARG A 241 -19.24 -10.50 -63.04
CA ARG A 241 -19.12 -11.77 -63.83
C ARG A 241 -19.14 -13.03 -62.97
N ALA A 242 -18.62 -13.02 -61.75
CA ALA A 242 -18.66 -14.22 -60.87
C ALA A 242 -20.09 -14.49 -60.43
N VAL A 243 -20.87 -13.46 -60.13
CA VAL A 243 -22.29 -13.61 -59.74
C VAL A 243 -23.14 -14.08 -60.92
N GLU A 244 -22.86 -13.57 -62.13
CA GLU A 244 -23.58 -14.00 -63.39
C GLU A 244 -23.28 -15.46 -63.69
N VAL A 245 -22.03 -15.93 -63.50
CA VAL A 245 -21.63 -17.35 -63.72
C VAL A 245 -22.28 -18.26 -62.67
N GLU A 246 -22.34 -17.83 -61.39
CA GLU A 246 -23.06 -18.57 -60.35
C GLU A 246 -24.52 -18.76 -60.67
N ALA A 247 -25.20 -17.70 -61.14
CA ALA A 247 -26.61 -17.75 -61.51
C ALA A 247 -26.85 -18.67 -62.69
N ALA A 248 -26.07 -18.54 -63.76
CA ALA A 248 -26.19 -19.37 -64.97
C ALA A 248 -25.92 -20.84 -64.69
N LEU A 249 -24.90 -21.14 -63.85
CA LEU A 249 -24.60 -22.53 -63.47
C LEU A 249 -25.66 -23.13 -62.53
N LYS A 250 -26.25 -22.35 -61.64
CA LYS A 250 -27.32 -22.79 -60.74
C LYS A 250 -28.59 -23.16 -61.57
N GLU A 251 -28.88 -22.40 -62.61
CA GLU A 251 -30.02 -22.65 -63.47
C GLU A 251 -29.85 -23.94 -64.32
N VAL A 252 -28.62 -24.26 -64.73
CA VAL A 252 -28.30 -25.46 -65.55
C VAL A 252 -28.13 -26.71 -64.69
N THR A 253 -27.53 -26.60 -63.51
CA THR A 253 -27.16 -27.76 -62.65
C THR A 253 -28.21 -28.06 -61.59
N GLY A 254 -29.11 -27.16 -61.27
CA GLY A 254 -30.09 -27.27 -60.19
C GLY A 254 -29.46 -27.30 -58.78
N SER A 255 -28.13 -27.09 -58.64
CA SER A 255 -27.37 -27.16 -57.40
C SER A 255 -26.84 -25.79 -56.99
N GLU A 256 -26.54 -25.57 -55.69
CA GLU A 256 -25.87 -24.37 -55.24
C GLU A 256 -24.41 -24.32 -55.75
N VAL A 257 -24.09 -23.28 -56.51
CA VAL A 257 -22.79 -23.05 -57.10
C VAL A 257 -22.15 -21.84 -56.48
N HIS A 258 -20.92 -22.00 -56.03
CA HIS A 258 -20.11 -20.89 -55.43
C HIS A 258 -18.85 -20.69 -56.26
N VAL A 259 -18.64 -19.47 -56.73
CA VAL A 259 -17.48 -19.08 -57.51
C VAL A 259 -16.60 -18.12 -56.70
N ASP A 260 -15.43 -18.60 -56.27
CA ASP A 260 -14.39 -17.77 -55.68
C ASP A 260 -13.42 -17.36 -56.78
N TYR A 261 -13.30 -16.01 -57.01
CA TYR A 261 -12.39 -15.45 -58.02
C TYR A 261 -11.51 -14.35 -57.38
N LYS A 262 -10.21 -14.51 -57.51
CA LYS A 262 -9.25 -13.52 -57.06
C LYS A 262 -8.03 -13.54 -57.98
N ASP A 263 -7.64 -12.34 -58.51
CA ASP A 263 -6.38 -12.10 -59.23
C ASP A 263 -6.10 -13.10 -60.38
N GLY A 264 -7.09 -13.39 -61.20
CA GLY A 264 -6.92 -14.28 -62.36
C GLY A 264 -6.99 -15.79 -62.03
N LYS A 265 -7.20 -16.17 -60.77
CA LYS A 265 -7.42 -17.53 -60.35
C LYS A 265 -8.75 -17.68 -59.63
N GLY A 266 -9.48 -18.72 -59.94
CA GLY A 266 -10.77 -19.01 -59.31
C GLY A 266 -10.98 -20.46 -59.03
N SER A 267 -11.86 -20.78 -58.04
CA SER A 267 -12.36 -22.11 -57.78
C SER A 267 -13.88 -22.12 -57.85
N LEU A 268 -14.39 -23.19 -58.39
CA LEU A 268 -15.82 -23.44 -58.52
C LEU A 268 -16.16 -24.60 -57.56
N LYS A 269 -17.15 -24.41 -56.71
CA LYS A 269 -17.71 -25.43 -55.83
C LYS A 269 -19.18 -25.63 -56.21
N ILE A 270 -19.57 -26.84 -56.53
CA ILE A 270 -20.92 -27.25 -56.83
C ILE A 270 -21.37 -28.17 -55.71
#